data_15585f69fd7542a4b0d66b77978598a6
#
_entry.id   15585f69fd7542a4b0d66b77978598a6
#
_cell.length_a   1.000
_cell.length_b   1.000
_cell.length_c   1.000
_cell.angle_alpha   90.00
_cell.angle_beta   90.00
_cell.angle_gamma   90.00
#
_symmetry.space_group_name_H-M   'P 1'
#
loop_
_entity.id
_entity.type
_entity.pdbx_description
1 polymer ?
#
loop_
_entity_poly.entity_id
_entity_poly.type
_entity_poly.pdbx_seq_one_letter_code
_entity_poly.pdbx_strand_id
1 'polypeptide(L)'
;NFETLQKLAVVLLPLPYKPARGAIETFTKLREQARVQFEARQSQQNVYEYLDIEEGRGFFKLPMPSKGDIFFDFESDPFAGTAGLEYLFGWALNSDTIVYHCLWALTPLEEKKAFETFVDVVMERWKEFPDFHIYHYTAYEPSALKRLMGKHATRENEIDQMLRAGIFIDLHSVTKQALRVGIESYSLKELEKFHGFEREVALRDAALQLRALEGFIERKILKDIPEETKEAVQTYNKEDCLSTKNLRDWLESLRDKLTKDGHAISRPEQSDGAASESLTEHQQRVQALFDRLIDGVPIDPIERSPQQQAKWLLANMMDWYRREKKAMWWEYFRLRDLPGDEL
;
A
#
# COMPACT_ATOMS: atom_id res chain seq x y z
N ASN A 1 6.01 36.01 -2.05
CA ASN A 1 6.66 34.77 -2.47
C ASN A 1 7.95 34.56 -1.66
N PHE A 2 8.12 33.38 -1.09
CA PHE A 2 9.35 33.00 -0.39
C PHE A 2 10.26 32.29 -1.38
N GLU A 3 11.48 32.80 -1.53
CA GLU A 3 12.46 32.28 -2.51
C GLU A 3 13.28 31.13 -1.94
N THR A 4 13.32 30.99 -0.61
CA THR A 4 14.10 29.95 0.06
C THR A 4 13.37 29.37 1.26
N LEU A 5 13.69 28.15 1.62
CA LEU A 5 13.23 27.46 2.81
C LEU A 5 13.52 28.30 4.07
N GLN A 6 14.72 28.85 4.19
CA GLN A 6 15.13 29.68 5.32
C GLN A 6 14.25 30.91 5.50
N LYS A 7 13.92 31.62 4.41
CA LYS A 7 13.04 32.81 4.48
C LYS A 7 11.64 32.44 4.97
N LEU A 8 11.11 31.28 4.57
CA LEU A 8 9.83 30.80 5.06
C LEU A 8 9.91 30.35 6.54
N ALA A 9 10.95 29.64 6.91
CA ALA A 9 11.17 29.07 8.25
C ALA A 9 11.19 30.12 9.37
N VAL A 10 11.66 31.33 9.10
CA VAL A 10 11.80 32.41 10.09
C VAL A 10 10.62 33.37 10.16
N VAL A 11 9.56 33.14 9.36
CA VAL A 11 8.34 33.98 9.44
C VAL A 11 7.70 33.82 10.81
N LEU A 12 7.32 34.95 11.43
CA LEU A 12 6.67 34.97 12.73
C LEU A 12 5.23 34.43 12.64
N LEU A 13 4.82 33.73 13.68
CA LEU A 13 3.44 33.28 13.85
C LEU A 13 2.79 34.02 15.06
N PRO A 14 1.48 34.32 15.00
CA PRO A 14 0.59 34.13 13.85
C PRO A 14 1.02 34.98 12.66
N LEU A 15 0.67 34.52 11.44
CA LEU A 15 1.05 35.26 10.24
C LEU A 15 0.55 36.70 10.31
N PRO A 16 1.41 37.70 10.07
CA PRO A 16 1.04 39.13 10.18
C PRO A 16 0.15 39.64 9.04
N TYR A 17 -0.13 38.76 8.07
CA TYR A 17 -0.96 39.08 6.90
C TYR A 17 -1.75 37.86 6.42
N LYS A 18 -2.89 38.12 5.77
CA LYS A 18 -3.66 37.08 5.09
C LYS A 18 -2.99 36.73 3.75
N PRO A 19 -2.70 35.46 3.44
CA PRO A 19 -2.19 35.07 2.13
C PRO A 19 -3.15 35.48 1.00
N ALA A 20 -2.61 35.91 -0.13
CA ALA A 20 -3.41 36.28 -1.29
C ALA A 20 -4.15 35.08 -1.92
N ARG A 21 -3.61 33.88 -1.74
CA ARG A 21 -4.20 32.59 -2.16
C ARG A 21 -3.95 31.55 -1.07
N GLY A 22 -4.90 30.63 -0.90
CA GLY A 22 -4.83 29.58 0.11
C GLY A 22 -5.29 30.00 1.50
N ALA A 23 -5.53 29.05 2.37
CA ALA A 23 -5.94 29.27 3.76
C ALA A 23 -4.74 29.63 4.65
N ILE A 24 -4.98 30.36 5.71
CA ILE A 24 -3.95 30.72 6.72
C ILE A 24 -3.33 29.45 7.34
N GLU A 25 -4.17 28.46 7.63
CA GLU A 25 -3.78 27.17 8.22
C GLU A 25 -2.78 26.43 7.32
N THR A 26 -3.02 26.43 6.00
CA THR A 26 -2.09 25.81 5.03
C THR A 26 -0.73 26.50 5.05
N PHE A 27 -0.71 27.84 5.09
CA PHE A 27 0.55 28.58 5.19
C PHE A 27 1.25 28.35 6.52
N THR A 28 0.51 28.25 7.61
CA THR A 28 1.06 27.92 8.93
C THR A 28 1.71 26.53 8.92
N LYS A 29 1.02 25.54 8.36
CA LYS A 29 1.57 24.17 8.18
C LYS A 29 2.86 24.18 7.35
N LEU A 30 2.86 24.87 6.20
CA LEU A 30 4.04 25.00 5.34
C LEU A 30 5.21 25.70 6.04
N ARG A 31 4.92 26.76 6.79
CA ARG A 31 5.94 27.47 7.57
C ARG A 31 6.55 26.58 8.65
N GLU A 32 5.73 25.85 9.40
CA GLU A 32 6.21 24.93 10.42
C GLU A 32 7.02 23.78 9.81
N GLN A 33 6.59 23.24 8.68
CA GLN A 33 7.36 22.24 7.94
C GLN A 33 8.73 22.80 7.51
N ALA A 34 8.77 24.04 6.99
CA ALA A 34 10.02 24.70 6.62
C ALA A 34 10.94 24.95 7.82
N ARG A 35 10.37 25.25 9.00
CA ARG A 35 11.14 25.43 10.25
C ARG A 35 11.86 24.13 10.65
N VAL A 36 11.14 23.03 10.71
CA VAL A 36 11.72 21.73 11.11
C VAL A 36 12.76 21.25 10.10
N GLN A 37 12.50 21.43 8.80
CA GLN A 37 13.48 21.13 7.74
C GLN A 37 14.74 22.00 7.85
N PHE A 38 14.58 23.29 8.15
CA PHE A 38 15.70 24.21 8.31
C PHE A 38 16.54 23.86 9.54
N GLU A 39 15.89 23.53 10.65
CA GLU A 39 16.54 23.07 11.87
C GLU A 39 17.33 21.77 11.65
N ALA A 40 16.75 20.79 10.97
CA ALA A 40 17.42 19.55 10.61
C ALA A 40 18.68 19.78 9.75
N ARG A 41 18.58 20.69 8.76
CA ARG A 41 19.73 21.05 7.91
C ARG A 41 20.83 21.79 8.68
N GLN A 42 20.46 22.68 9.62
CA GLN A 42 21.44 23.40 10.44
C GLN A 42 22.15 22.52 11.47
N SER A 43 21.36 21.67 12.16
CA SER A 43 21.90 20.77 13.21
C SER A 43 22.58 19.53 12.62
N GLN A 44 22.28 19.19 11.36
CA GLN A 44 22.66 17.92 10.73
C GLN A 44 22.15 16.70 11.53
N GLN A 45 21.01 16.85 12.21
CA GLN A 45 20.37 15.82 13.00
C GLN A 45 19.01 15.42 12.40
N ASN A 46 18.57 14.23 12.73
CA ASN A 46 17.22 13.75 12.41
C ASN A 46 16.21 14.41 13.35
N VAL A 47 15.60 15.51 12.91
CA VAL A 47 14.64 16.29 13.70
C VAL A 47 13.22 15.88 13.32
N TYR A 48 12.40 15.62 14.32
CA TYR A 48 10.95 15.44 14.16
C TYR A 48 10.21 16.03 15.37
N GLU A 49 8.94 16.34 15.21
CA GLU A 49 8.04 16.77 16.28
C GLU A 49 6.68 16.08 16.11
N TYR A 50 5.98 15.88 17.24
CA TYR A 50 4.62 15.38 17.21
C TYR A 50 3.67 16.46 16.72
N LEU A 51 2.72 16.07 15.88
CA LEU A 51 1.56 16.88 15.56
C LEU A 51 0.50 16.76 16.67
N ASP A 52 -0.50 17.63 16.63
CA ASP A 52 -1.61 17.57 17.56
C ASP A 52 -2.27 16.18 17.53
N ILE A 53 -2.56 15.65 18.72
CA ILE A 53 -3.15 14.32 18.88
C ILE A 53 -4.66 14.46 18.65
N GLU A 54 -5.13 13.98 17.52
CA GLU A 54 -6.53 14.04 17.10
C GLU A 54 -7.10 12.62 16.95
N GLU A 55 -8.29 12.37 17.51
CA GLU A 55 -8.98 11.09 17.41
C GLU A 55 -9.22 10.70 15.93
N GLY A 56 -8.99 9.42 15.61
CA GLY A 56 -9.14 8.88 14.25
C GLY A 56 -7.99 9.23 13.29
N ARG A 57 -6.93 9.91 13.75
CA ARG A 57 -5.78 10.32 12.94
C ARG A 57 -4.46 9.83 13.54
N GLY A 58 -3.43 9.76 12.67
CA GLY A 58 -2.07 9.46 13.11
C GLY A 58 -1.98 8.18 13.91
N PHE A 59 -1.50 8.26 15.15
CA PHE A 59 -1.32 7.09 16.02
C PHE A 59 -2.62 6.35 16.37
N PHE A 60 -3.80 6.97 16.27
CA PHE A 60 -5.08 6.28 16.43
C PHE A 60 -5.37 5.26 15.32
N LYS A 61 -4.71 5.38 14.17
CA LYS A 61 -4.84 4.43 13.06
C LYS A 61 -3.93 3.21 13.18
N LEU A 62 -3.02 3.19 14.16
CA LEU A 62 -2.17 2.02 14.41
C LEU A 62 -2.94 0.98 15.25
N PRO A 63 -3.24 -0.20 14.70
CA PRO A 63 -3.81 -1.31 15.44
C PRO A 63 -2.78 -1.91 16.41
N MET A 64 -3.22 -2.81 17.29
CA MET A 64 -2.31 -3.57 18.14
C MET A 64 -1.44 -4.48 17.25
N PRO A 65 -0.10 -4.45 17.39
CA PRO A 65 0.77 -5.37 16.66
C PRO A 65 0.44 -6.83 16.93
N SER A 66 0.32 -7.64 15.88
CA SER A 66 0.07 -9.07 15.94
C SER A 66 1.25 -9.88 15.40
N LYS A 67 1.40 -11.13 15.87
CA LYS A 67 2.34 -12.09 15.25
C LYS A 67 1.91 -12.47 13.83
N GLY A 68 0.65 -12.25 13.51
CA GLY A 68 0.09 -12.47 12.17
C GLY A 68 0.44 -11.40 11.15
N ASP A 69 0.92 -10.23 11.56
CA ASP A 69 1.13 -9.07 10.69
C ASP A 69 1.98 -9.38 9.46
N ILE A 70 1.59 -8.75 8.36
CA ILE A 70 2.26 -8.83 7.05
C ILE A 70 2.77 -7.43 6.67
N PHE A 71 3.99 -7.34 6.16
CA PHE A 71 4.57 -6.13 5.56
C PHE A 71 4.70 -6.36 4.06
N PHE A 72 3.97 -5.62 3.27
CA PHE A 72 3.69 -5.93 1.87
C PHE A 72 4.12 -4.79 0.95
N ASP A 73 4.73 -5.15 -0.19
CA ASP A 73 5.15 -4.22 -1.23
C ASP A 73 5.11 -4.87 -2.61
N PHE A 74 4.85 -4.05 -3.65
CA PHE A 74 4.84 -4.45 -5.05
C PHE A 74 6.00 -3.82 -5.82
N GLU A 75 6.52 -4.56 -6.82
CA GLU A 75 7.22 -3.93 -7.94
C GLU A 75 6.37 -4.03 -9.21
N SER A 76 6.27 -2.94 -9.94
CA SER A 76 5.37 -2.83 -11.08
C SER A 76 5.94 -2.02 -12.23
N ASP A 77 5.48 -2.34 -13.44
CA ASP A 77 5.73 -1.54 -14.64
C ASP A 77 4.38 -1.12 -15.27
N PRO A 78 3.99 0.16 -15.15
CA PRO A 78 2.75 0.66 -15.74
C PRO A 78 2.76 0.67 -17.27
N PHE A 79 3.92 0.55 -17.91
CA PHE A 79 4.09 0.55 -19.36
C PHE A 79 4.15 -0.85 -19.97
N ALA A 80 4.19 -1.89 -19.15
CA ALA A 80 4.16 -3.28 -19.63
C ALA A 80 2.83 -3.59 -20.32
N GLY A 81 2.88 -3.83 -21.63
CA GLY A 81 1.69 -4.14 -22.42
C GLY A 81 0.68 -2.98 -22.50
N THR A 82 -0.61 -3.30 -22.38
CA THR A 82 -1.71 -2.30 -22.47
C THR A 82 -2.31 -1.92 -21.11
N ALA A 83 -2.00 -2.67 -20.07
CA ALA A 83 -2.66 -2.54 -18.76
C ALA A 83 -1.68 -2.51 -17.57
N GLY A 84 -0.38 -2.38 -17.84
CA GLY A 84 0.65 -2.52 -16.83
C GLY A 84 0.78 -3.95 -16.30
N LEU A 85 1.80 -4.16 -15.47
CA LEU A 85 2.10 -5.45 -14.85
C LEU A 85 2.68 -5.26 -13.46
N GLU A 86 2.10 -5.88 -12.44
CA GLU A 86 2.73 -6.10 -11.16
C GLU A 86 3.63 -7.35 -11.27
N TYR A 87 4.93 -7.12 -11.44
CA TYR A 87 5.84 -8.22 -11.76
C TYR A 87 6.49 -8.88 -10.55
N LEU A 88 6.40 -8.28 -9.36
CA LEU A 88 6.88 -8.87 -8.11
C LEU A 88 5.93 -8.53 -6.96
N PHE A 89 5.45 -9.56 -6.30
CA PHE A 89 4.66 -9.49 -5.06
C PHE A 89 5.57 -9.89 -3.92
N GLY A 90 5.93 -8.99 -3.03
CA GLY A 90 6.80 -9.30 -1.91
C GLY A 90 6.15 -9.04 -0.57
N TRP A 91 6.36 -9.93 0.39
CA TRP A 91 5.89 -9.72 1.75
C TRP A 91 6.79 -10.33 2.80
N ALA A 92 6.90 -9.66 3.93
CA ALA A 92 7.57 -10.15 5.12
C ALA A 92 6.53 -10.49 6.20
N LEU A 93 6.73 -11.62 6.89
CA LEU A 93 5.87 -12.08 7.97
C LEU A 93 6.45 -11.66 9.33
N ASN A 94 5.58 -11.16 10.22
CA ASN A 94 5.95 -10.86 11.60
C ASN A 94 5.96 -12.15 12.44
N SER A 95 7.08 -12.86 12.44
CA SER A 95 7.29 -14.06 13.23
C SER A 95 8.54 -13.90 14.11
N ASP A 96 8.85 -14.88 14.94
CA ASP A 96 10.05 -14.85 15.82
C ASP A 96 11.35 -14.64 15.00
N THR A 97 11.34 -15.12 13.75
CA THR A 97 12.35 -14.78 12.74
C THR A 97 11.61 -14.22 11.53
N ILE A 98 11.97 -13.03 11.06
CA ILE A 98 11.32 -12.43 9.90
C ILE A 98 11.61 -13.28 8.67
N VAL A 99 10.55 -13.74 8.01
CA VAL A 99 10.65 -14.52 6.77
C VAL A 99 10.07 -13.69 5.63
N TYR A 100 10.89 -13.43 4.62
CA TYR A 100 10.46 -12.79 3.39
C TYR A 100 10.03 -13.84 2.37
N HIS A 101 8.93 -13.57 1.70
CA HIS A 101 8.38 -14.34 0.59
C HIS A 101 8.19 -13.44 -0.62
N CYS A 102 8.31 -14.01 -1.82
CA CYS A 102 7.96 -13.29 -3.03
C CYS A 102 7.40 -14.21 -4.11
N LEU A 103 6.64 -13.61 -5.03
CA LEU A 103 6.13 -14.26 -6.23
C LEU A 103 6.47 -13.39 -7.44
N TRP A 104 7.19 -13.95 -8.38
CA TRP A 104 7.48 -13.33 -9.67
C TRP A 104 6.33 -13.56 -10.65
N ALA A 105 6.04 -12.53 -11.45
CA ALA A 105 4.96 -12.54 -12.41
C ALA A 105 5.35 -11.73 -13.66
N LEU A 106 6.09 -12.32 -14.57
CA LEU A 106 6.63 -11.65 -15.76
C LEU A 106 5.63 -11.61 -16.93
N THR A 107 4.47 -12.25 -16.77
CA THR A 107 3.39 -12.30 -17.77
C THR A 107 2.04 -12.05 -17.09
N PRO A 108 1.00 -11.59 -17.83
CA PRO A 108 -0.35 -11.41 -17.27
C PRO A 108 -0.95 -12.68 -16.65
N LEU A 109 -0.60 -13.86 -17.17
CA LEU A 109 -1.06 -15.13 -16.61
C LEU A 109 -0.39 -15.43 -15.25
N GLU A 110 0.91 -15.17 -15.18
CA GLU A 110 1.66 -15.28 -13.91
C GLU A 110 1.20 -14.24 -12.89
N GLU A 111 0.90 -13.01 -13.32
CA GLU A 111 0.34 -11.96 -12.45
C GLU A 111 -0.98 -12.40 -11.82
N LYS A 112 -1.88 -12.98 -12.63
CA LYS A 112 -3.13 -13.55 -12.11
C LYS A 112 -2.83 -14.61 -11.04
N LYS A 113 -1.94 -15.54 -11.34
CA LYS A 113 -1.59 -16.63 -10.42
C LYS A 113 -0.92 -16.13 -9.14
N ALA A 114 0.00 -15.16 -9.26
CA ALA A 114 0.65 -14.54 -8.11
C ALA A 114 -0.36 -13.80 -7.22
N PHE A 115 -1.27 -13.04 -7.84
CA PHE A 115 -2.35 -12.36 -7.13
C PHE A 115 -3.26 -13.35 -6.39
N GLU A 116 -3.73 -14.41 -7.05
CA GLU A 116 -4.56 -15.44 -6.43
C GLU A 116 -3.83 -16.12 -5.26
N THR A 117 -2.56 -16.48 -5.45
CA THR A 117 -1.73 -17.10 -4.41
C THR A 117 -1.52 -16.18 -3.22
N PHE A 118 -1.20 -14.90 -3.45
CA PHE A 118 -1.03 -13.93 -2.37
C PHE A 118 -2.33 -13.75 -1.56
N VAL A 119 -3.47 -13.60 -2.23
CA VAL A 119 -4.76 -13.46 -1.55
C VAL A 119 -5.08 -14.71 -0.72
N ASP A 120 -4.84 -15.91 -1.26
CA ASP A 120 -5.06 -17.16 -0.55
C ASP A 120 -4.17 -17.26 0.71
N VAL A 121 -2.89 -16.88 0.60
CA VAL A 121 -1.97 -16.82 1.76
C VAL A 121 -2.49 -15.85 2.83
N VAL A 122 -2.97 -14.67 2.42
CA VAL A 122 -3.55 -13.70 3.36
C VAL A 122 -4.79 -14.27 4.05
N MET A 123 -5.69 -14.91 3.31
CA MET A 123 -6.91 -15.47 3.88
C MET A 123 -6.65 -16.64 4.84
N GLU A 124 -5.65 -17.49 4.54
CA GLU A 124 -5.22 -18.55 5.46
C GLU A 124 -4.60 -17.98 6.74
N ARG A 125 -3.75 -16.96 6.58
CA ARG A 125 -3.15 -16.29 7.73
C ARG A 125 -4.17 -15.58 8.60
N TRP A 126 -5.22 -15.02 8.01
CA TRP A 126 -6.31 -14.39 8.75
C TRP A 126 -7.07 -15.39 9.62
N LYS A 127 -7.22 -16.63 9.19
CA LYS A 127 -7.84 -17.69 10.01
C LYS A 127 -6.97 -18.06 11.23
N GLU A 128 -5.65 -18.07 11.03
CA GLU A 128 -4.70 -18.37 12.11
C GLU A 128 -4.52 -17.21 13.09
N PHE A 129 -4.49 -15.97 12.58
CA PHE A 129 -4.30 -14.73 13.33
C PHE A 129 -5.44 -13.74 13.05
N PRO A 130 -6.60 -13.86 13.72
CA PRO A 130 -7.74 -12.99 13.43
C PRO A 130 -7.50 -11.50 13.65
N ASP A 131 -6.47 -11.16 14.42
CA ASP A 131 -6.04 -9.80 14.78
C ASP A 131 -4.90 -9.26 13.92
N PHE A 132 -4.55 -9.92 12.81
CA PHE A 132 -3.46 -9.50 11.94
C PHE A 132 -3.82 -8.30 11.07
N HIS A 133 -2.80 -7.58 10.60
CA HIS A 133 -2.94 -6.48 9.65
C HIS A 133 -1.89 -6.59 8.53
N ILE A 134 -2.19 -5.93 7.41
CA ILE A 134 -1.28 -5.78 6.27
C ILE A 134 -0.77 -4.35 6.28
N TYR A 135 0.48 -4.18 6.65
CA TYR A 135 1.15 -2.88 6.63
C TYR A 135 1.78 -2.64 5.26
N HIS A 136 1.55 -1.46 4.73
CA HIS A 136 2.07 -1.01 3.45
C HIS A 136 2.47 0.47 3.52
N TYR A 137 3.08 0.97 2.46
CA TYR A 137 3.51 2.34 2.40
C TYR A 137 2.87 3.07 1.21
N THR A 138 2.02 4.06 1.47
CA THR A 138 1.11 4.76 0.55
C THR A 138 -0.14 3.95 0.17
N ALA A 139 -1.01 4.52 -0.66
CA ALA A 139 -2.25 3.87 -1.10
C ALA A 139 -2.06 2.95 -2.33
N TYR A 140 -0.80 2.68 -2.74
CA TYR A 140 -0.54 1.93 -3.97
C TYR A 140 -1.02 0.48 -3.87
N GLU A 141 -0.63 -0.24 -2.81
CA GLU A 141 -0.86 -1.67 -2.66
C GLU A 141 -2.36 -2.01 -2.62
N PRO A 142 -3.22 -1.39 -1.79
CA PRO A 142 -4.64 -1.64 -1.84
C PRO A 142 -5.28 -1.24 -3.19
N SER A 143 -4.74 -0.20 -3.86
CA SER A 143 -5.24 0.23 -5.16
C SER A 143 -4.86 -0.76 -6.26
N ALA A 144 -3.65 -1.31 -6.22
CA ALA A 144 -3.20 -2.38 -7.12
C ALA A 144 -4.04 -3.66 -6.93
N LEU A 145 -4.27 -4.09 -5.68
CA LEU A 145 -5.12 -5.27 -5.40
C LEU A 145 -6.54 -5.09 -5.92
N LYS A 146 -7.15 -3.91 -5.75
CA LYS A 146 -8.46 -3.58 -6.34
C LYS A 146 -8.45 -3.63 -7.86
N ARG A 147 -7.40 -3.13 -8.49
CA ARG A 147 -7.22 -3.20 -9.96
C ARG A 147 -7.05 -4.64 -10.43
N LEU A 148 -6.23 -5.43 -9.75
CA LEU A 148 -5.97 -6.83 -10.10
C LEU A 148 -7.21 -7.71 -9.96
N MET A 149 -8.03 -7.54 -8.92
CA MET A 149 -9.29 -8.28 -8.80
C MET A 149 -10.23 -8.00 -9.98
N GLY A 150 -10.31 -6.76 -10.45
CA GLY A 150 -11.10 -6.40 -11.62
C GLY A 150 -10.47 -6.88 -12.94
N LYS A 151 -9.15 -6.68 -13.12
CA LYS A 151 -8.38 -7.08 -14.32
C LYS A 151 -8.47 -8.59 -14.56
N HIS A 152 -8.37 -9.39 -13.52
CA HIS A 152 -8.34 -10.85 -13.60
C HIS A 152 -9.66 -11.53 -13.25
N ALA A 153 -10.69 -10.77 -12.82
CA ALA A 153 -12.01 -11.24 -12.43
C ALA A 153 -11.94 -12.43 -11.44
N THR A 154 -11.15 -12.27 -10.37
CA THR A 154 -10.91 -13.32 -9.37
C THR A 154 -10.67 -12.70 -8.00
N ARG A 155 -10.92 -13.45 -6.92
CA ARG A 155 -10.72 -13.06 -5.50
C ARG A 155 -11.42 -11.76 -5.10
N GLU A 156 -12.52 -11.41 -5.76
CA GLU A 156 -13.26 -10.17 -5.50
C GLU A 156 -13.89 -10.15 -4.10
N ASN A 157 -14.38 -11.29 -3.63
CA ASN A 157 -15.03 -11.39 -2.32
C ASN A 157 -14.01 -11.29 -1.19
N GLU A 158 -12.85 -11.89 -1.36
CA GLU A 158 -11.74 -11.88 -0.41
C GLU A 158 -11.18 -10.46 -0.26
N ILE A 159 -10.87 -9.79 -1.37
CA ILE A 159 -10.43 -8.39 -1.36
C ILE A 159 -11.50 -7.47 -0.75
N ASP A 160 -12.76 -7.65 -1.11
CA ASP A 160 -13.88 -6.88 -0.56
C ASP A 160 -14.01 -7.08 0.96
N GLN A 161 -13.83 -8.30 1.46
CA GLN A 161 -13.83 -8.61 2.88
C GLN A 161 -12.64 -7.93 3.60
N MET A 162 -11.43 -8.03 3.05
CA MET A 162 -10.22 -7.38 3.58
C MET A 162 -10.39 -5.87 3.70
N LEU A 163 -10.96 -5.23 2.66
CA LEU A 163 -11.19 -3.78 2.65
C LEU A 163 -12.25 -3.37 3.69
N ARG A 164 -13.36 -4.15 3.83
CA ARG A 164 -14.38 -3.87 4.86
C ARG A 164 -13.85 -4.07 6.28
N ALA A 165 -12.97 -5.03 6.46
CA ALA A 165 -12.34 -5.28 7.76
C ALA A 165 -11.33 -4.19 8.15
N GLY A 166 -10.86 -3.38 7.19
CA GLY A 166 -9.87 -2.33 7.44
C GLY A 166 -8.49 -2.88 7.80
N ILE A 167 -8.12 -4.08 7.29
CA ILE A 167 -6.84 -4.73 7.64
C ILE A 167 -5.62 -4.08 6.98
N PHE A 168 -5.80 -3.20 5.98
CA PHE A 168 -4.72 -2.48 5.31
C PHE A 168 -4.35 -1.22 6.08
N ILE A 169 -3.10 -1.12 6.52
CA ILE A 169 -2.60 -0.01 7.33
C ILE A 169 -1.54 0.77 6.55
N ASP A 170 -1.91 1.96 6.10
CA ASP A 170 -1.00 2.86 5.39
C ASP A 170 -0.11 3.64 6.36
N LEU A 171 1.15 3.23 6.50
CA LEU A 171 2.11 3.88 7.38
C LEU A 171 2.54 5.28 6.91
N HIS A 172 2.43 5.59 5.61
CA HIS A 172 2.65 6.94 5.11
C HIS A 172 1.61 7.92 5.69
N SER A 173 0.33 7.55 5.63
CA SER A 173 -0.77 8.32 6.19
C SER A 173 -0.62 8.49 7.71
N VAL A 174 -0.31 7.41 8.42
CA VAL A 174 -0.04 7.46 9.88
C VAL A 174 1.08 8.45 10.19
N THR A 175 2.21 8.35 9.48
CA THR A 175 3.38 9.21 9.71
C THR A 175 3.06 10.68 9.46
N LYS A 176 2.44 11.01 8.32
CA LYS A 176 2.08 12.39 7.96
C LYS A 176 1.09 13.03 8.93
N GLN A 177 0.20 12.23 9.52
CA GLN A 177 -0.82 12.70 10.45
C GLN A 177 -0.32 12.76 11.90
N ALA A 178 0.74 12.03 12.25
CA ALA A 178 1.29 11.97 13.60
C ALA A 178 2.52 12.86 13.79
N LEU A 179 3.32 13.06 12.74
CA LEU A 179 4.66 13.65 12.84
C LEU A 179 4.89 14.74 11.79
N ARG A 180 5.61 15.76 12.21
CA ARG A 180 6.30 16.68 11.30
C ARG A 180 7.79 16.33 11.32
N VAL A 181 8.33 15.94 10.17
CA VAL A 181 9.68 15.40 10.06
C VAL A 181 10.55 16.34 9.22
N GLY A 182 11.78 16.55 9.62
CA GLY A 182 12.74 17.48 9.00
C GLY A 182 13.36 16.97 7.69
N ILE A 183 12.53 16.37 6.82
CA ILE A 183 12.89 15.81 5.51
C ILE A 183 12.15 16.51 4.39
N GLU A 184 12.62 16.37 3.16
CA GLU A 184 12.01 17.02 2.00
C GLU A 184 10.81 16.25 1.45
N SER A 185 10.82 14.94 1.61
CA SER A 185 9.80 14.03 1.14
C SER A 185 9.54 12.97 2.21
N TYR A 186 8.27 12.68 2.48
CA TYR A 186 7.86 11.57 3.35
C TYR A 186 7.94 10.22 2.60
N SER A 187 9.00 10.00 1.79
CA SER A 187 9.24 8.69 1.21
C SER A 187 9.77 7.72 2.27
N LEU A 188 9.53 6.42 2.10
CA LEU A 188 10.02 5.39 3.00
C LEU A 188 11.54 5.50 3.20
N LYS A 189 12.27 5.72 2.09
CA LYS A 189 13.73 5.86 2.04
C LYS A 189 14.26 7.04 2.87
N GLU A 190 13.56 8.16 2.86
CA GLU A 190 13.93 9.33 3.66
C GLU A 190 13.63 9.14 5.15
N LEU A 191 12.65 8.30 5.49
CA LEU A 191 12.31 7.96 6.87
C LEU A 191 13.25 6.92 7.49
N GLU A 192 13.97 6.13 6.70
CA GLU A 192 14.89 5.08 7.17
C GLU A 192 15.90 5.58 8.20
N LYS A 193 16.39 6.81 8.04
CA LYS A 193 17.31 7.46 9.00
C LYS A 193 16.70 7.70 10.40
N PHE A 194 15.37 7.70 10.53
CA PHE A 194 14.69 7.88 11.82
C PHE A 194 14.44 6.58 12.55
N HIS A 195 14.20 5.50 11.81
CA HIS A 195 13.98 4.17 12.39
C HIS A 195 15.20 3.24 12.25
N GLY A 196 16.33 3.77 11.73
CA GLY A 196 17.60 3.07 11.74
C GLY A 196 17.67 1.86 10.82
N PHE A 197 16.93 1.87 9.71
CA PHE A 197 17.05 0.83 8.68
C PHE A 197 18.24 1.14 7.76
N GLU A 198 19.11 0.16 7.57
CA GLU A 198 20.25 0.24 6.67
C GLU A 198 20.08 -0.77 5.54
N ARG A 199 20.18 -0.29 4.30
CA ARG A 199 20.06 -1.11 3.10
C ARG A 199 21.38 -1.79 2.76
N GLU A 200 21.27 -3.04 2.30
CA GLU A 200 22.41 -3.80 1.75
C GLU A 200 22.77 -3.32 0.34
N VAL A 201 21.75 -2.95 -0.46
CA VAL A 201 21.91 -2.48 -1.84
C VAL A 201 21.74 -0.97 -1.92
N ALA A 202 22.70 -0.29 -2.55
CA ALA A 202 22.59 1.14 -2.77
C ALA A 202 21.38 1.47 -3.67
N LEU A 203 20.56 2.45 -3.28
CA LEU A 203 19.32 2.82 -4.00
C LEU A 203 19.55 3.15 -5.48
N ARG A 204 20.72 3.72 -5.81
CA ARG A 204 21.09 4.04 -7.20
C ARG A 204 21.24 2.77 -8.04
N ASP A 205 21.87 1.74 -7.48
CA ASP A 205 22.15 0.49 -8.19
C ASP A 205 20.83 -0.31 -8.33
N ALA A 206 20.02 -0.35 -7.28
CA ALA A 206 18.68 -0.93 -7.33
C ALA A 206 17.81 -0.27 -8.42
N ALA A 207 17.79 1.07 -8.51
CA ALA A 207 17.03 1.80 -9.50
C ALA A 207 17.47 1.50 -10.95
N LEU A 208 18.75 1.23 -11.18
CA LEU A 208 19.26 0.82 -12.49
C LEU A 208 18.77 -0.60 -12.84
N GLN A 209 18.80 -1.52 -11.90
CA GLN A 209 18.35 -2.90 -12.11
C GLN A 209 16.82 -2.98 -12.32
N LEU A 210 16.03 -2.19 -11.59
CA LEU A 210 14.59 -2.05 -11.81
C LEU A 210 14.29 -1.62 -13.26
N ARG A 211 14.91 -0.52 -13.72
CA ARG A 211 14.73 -0.04 -15.10
C ARG A 211 15.21 -1.03 -16.15
N ALA A 212 16.30 -1.77 -15.89
CA ALA A 212 16.77 -2.82 -16.78
C ALA A 212 15.73 -3.93 -16.90
N LEU A 213 15.17 -4.39 -15.76
CA LEU A 213 14.13 -5.42 -15.72
C LEU A 213 12.87 -4.98 -16.49
N GLU A 214 12.36 -3.77 -16.21
CA GLU A 214 11.23 -3.18 -16.93
C GLU A 214 11.47 -3.16 -18.44
N GLY A 215 12.67 -2.76 -18.87
CA GLY A 215 13.04 -2.77 -20.29
C GLY A 215 13.08 -4.17 -20.93
N PHE A 216 13.33 -5.25 -20.19
CA PHE A 216 13.19 -6.63 -20.66
C PHE A 216 11.72 -7.03 -20.75
N ILE A 217 10.88 -6.65 -19.77
CA ILE A 217 9.44 -6.94 -19.75
C ILE A 217 8.74 -6.24 -20.92
N GLU A 218 8.94 -4.94 -21.11
CA GLU A 218 8.33 -4.16 -22.19
C GLU A 218 8.66 -4.71 -23.58
N ARG A 219 9.91 -5.15 -23.76
CA ARG A 219 10.38 -5.76 -25.03
C ARG A 219 10.02 -7.22 -25.18
N LYS A 220 9.44 -7.86 -24.14
CA LYS A 220 9.06 -9.28 -24.12
C LYS A 220 10.23 -10.25 -24.32
N ILE A 221 11.42 -9.86 -23.89
CA ILE A 221 12.64 -10.68 -23.96
C ILE A 221 12.98 -11.30 -22.59
N LEU A 222 11.97 -11.92 -21.98
CA LEU A 222 11.99 -12.40 -20.59
C LEU A 222 13.07 -13.44 -20.32
N LYS A 223 13.49 -14.19 -21.34
CA LYS A 223 14.53 -15.25 -21.22
C LYS A 223 15.93 -14.67 -21.04
N ASP A 224 16.12 -13.42 -21.43
CA ASP A 224 17.40 -12.74 -21.39
C ASP A 224 17.61 -11.90 -20.12
N ILE A 225 16.64 -11.94 -19.18
CA ILE A 225 16.75 -11.24 -17.90
C ILE A 225 17.90 -11.88 -17.10
N PRO A 226 18.97 -11.11 -16.78
CA PRO A 226 20.06 -11.62 -15.95
C PRO A 226 19.58 -11.99 -14.55
N GLU A 227 20.11 -13.07 -13.98
CA GLU A 227 19.74 -13.49 -12.63
C GLU A 227 20.12 -12.44 -11.58
N GLU A 228 21.29 -11.79 -11.73
CA GLU A 228 21.71 -10.68 -10.89
C GLU A 228 20.71 -9.51 -10.85
N THR A 229 20.03 -9.24 -11.99
CA THR A 229 18.98 -8.23 -12.07
C THR A 229 17.76 -8.63 -11.24
N LYS A 230 17.34 -9.89 -11.32
CA LYS A 230 16.24 -10.41 -10.49
C LYS A 230 16.59 -10.39 -9.01
N GLU A 231 17.79 -10.86 -8.66
CA GLU A 231 18.26 -10.85 -7.28
C GLU A 231 18.30 -9.43 -6.69
N ALA A 232 18.79 -8.45 -7.45
CA ALA A 232 18.82 -7.06 -7.02
C ALA A 232 17.41 -6.47 -6.81
N VAL A 233 16.49 -6.72 -7.74
CA VAL A 233 15.08 -6.28 -7.64
C VAL A 233 14.38 -6.97 -6.47
N GLN A 234 14.59 -8.26 -6.29
CA GLN A 234 14.03 -9.01 -5.16
C GLN A 234 14.58 -8.53 -3.81
N THR A 235 15.88 -8.23 -3.75
CA THR A 235 16.50 -7.68 -2.54
C THR A 235 15.94 -6.30 -2.23
N TYR A 236 15.77 -5.46 -3.24
CA TYR A 236 15.18 -4.13 -3.09
C TYR A 236 13.75 -4.19 -2.52
N ASN A 237 12.88 -5.04 -3.08
CA ASN A 237 11.53 -5.25 -2.59
C ASN A 237 11.51 -5.84 -1.16
N LYS A 238 12.41 -6.80 -0.88
CA LYS A 238 12.60 -7.33 0.48
C LYS A 238 12.96 -6.20 1.46
N GLU A 239 13.88 -5.33 1.10
CA GLU A 239 14.29 -4.19 1.92
C GLU A 239 13.13 -3.22 2.15
N ASP A 240 12.27 -2.96 1.16
CA ASP A 240 11.07 -2.13 1.32
C ASP A 240 10.08 -2.76 2.32
N CYS A 241 9.84 -4.08 2.25
CA CYS A 241 9.03 -4.78 3.25
C CYS A 241 9.62 -4.69 4.67
N LEU A 242 10.94 -4.87 4.80
CA LEU A 242 11.62 -4.81 6.11
C LEU A 242 11.69 -3.38 6.65
N SER A 243 11.91 -2.40 5.79
CA SER A 243 11.89 -0.97 6.14
C SER A 243 10.49 -0.55 6.62
N THR A 244 9.43 -1.04 5.96
CA THR A 244 8.04 -0.84 6.38
C THR A 244 7.79 -1.42 7.79
N LYS A 245 8.34 -2.59 8.09
CA LYS A 245 8.28 -3.16 9.44
C LYS A 245 8.99 -2.29 10.48
N ASN A 246 10.22 -1.87 10.19
CA ASN A 246 11.00 -1.04 11.09
C ASN A 246 10.30 0.31 11.33
N LEU A 247 9.68 0.88 10.30
CA LEU A 247 8.88 2.09 10.42
C LEU A 247 7.68 1.87 11.36
N ARG A 248 6.92 0.75 11.21
CA ARG A 248 5.83 0.40 12.12
C ARG A 248 6.30 0.32 13.57
N ASP A 249 7.41 -0.37 13.80
CA ASP A 249 7.95 -0.57 15.14
C ASP A 249 8.43 0.76 15.76
N TRP A 250 9.02 1.63 14.96
CA TRP A 250 9.39 2.97 15.40
C TRP A 250 8.15 3.81 15.77
N LEU A 251 7.12 3.83 14.91
CA LEU A 251 5.87 4.53 15.19
C LEU A 251 5.17 3.99 16.45
N GLU A 252 5.19 2.68 16.67
CA GLU A 252 4.71 2.06 17.91
C GLU A 252 5.50 2.54 19.15
N SER A 253 6.82 2.63 19.03
CA SER A 253 7.65 3.14 20.13
C SER A 253 7.33 4.59 20.49
N LEU A 254 7.04 5.42 19.47
CA LEU A 254 6.62 6.82 19.67
C LEU A 254 5.23 6.91 20.31
N ARG A 255 4.29 6.08 19.83
CA ARG A 255 2.95 5.99 20.42
C ARG A 255 3.01 5.57 21.89
N ASP A 256 3.81 4.56 22.22
CA ASP A 256 3.99 4.09 23.59
C ASP A 256 4.58 5.18 24.51
N LYS A 257 5.50 5.98 24.00
CA LYS A 257 6.06 7.12 24.72
C LYS A 257 4.98 8.14 25.04
N LEU A 258 4.18 8.54 24.05
CA LEU A 258 3.08 9.47 24.27
C LEU A 258 2.04 8.93 25.26
N THR A 259 1.73 7.64 25.20
CA THR A 259 0.80 7.00 26.15
C THR A 259 1.34 7.02 27.57
N LYS A 260 2.65 6.79 27.77
CA LYS A 260 3.33 6.90 29.06
C LYS A 260 3.35 8.34 29.58
N ASP A 261 3.42 9.31 28.67
CA ASP A 261 3.36 10.74 29.00
C ASP A 261 1.92 11.22 29.33
N GLY A 262 0.92 10.30 29.31
CA GLY A 262 -0.45 10.55 29.77
C GLY A 262 -1.46 10.82 28.63
N HIS A 263 -1.08 10.68 27.36
CA HIS A 263 -2.02 10.84 26.26
C HIS A 263 -2.87 9.58 26.07
N ALA A 264 -4.20 9.72 26.04
CA ALA A 264 -5.12 8.62 25.76
C ALA A 264 -5.23 8.41 24.24
N ILE A 265 -4.50 7.43 23.71
CA ILE A 265 -4.54 7.08 22.29
C ILE A 265 -5.14 5.67 22.17
N SER A 266 -6.44 5.59 21.81
CA SER A 266 -7.10 4.30 21.60
C SER A 266 -6.60 3.60 20.33
N ARG A 267 -6.79 2.29 20.26
CA ARG A 267 -6.56 1.50 19.05
C ARG A 267 -7.84 1.47 18.21
N PRO A 268 -7.73 1.37 16.87
CA PRO A 268 -8.91 1.17 16.05
C PRO A 268 -9.58 -0.17 16.40
N GLU A 269 -10.91 -0.18 16.33
CA GLU A 269 -11.69 -1.43 16.46
C GLU A 269 -11.54 -2.27 15.19
N GLN A 270 -11.33 -3.56 15.37
CA GLN A 270 -11.24 -4.50 14.27
C GLN A 270 -12.62 -5.02 13.88
N SER A 271 -12.88 -5.12 12.57
CA SER A 271 -14.06 -5.73 11.99
C SER A 271 -13.68 -7.05 11.31
N ASP A 272 -14.61 -8.01 11.27
CA ASP A 272 -14.46 -9.24 10.51
C ASP A 272 -14.69 -9.07 9.00
N GLY A 273 -15.14 -7.89 8.58
CA GLY A 273 -15.42 -7.55 7.19
C GLY A 273 -16.55 -8.35 6.56
N ALA A 274 -17.39 -9.02 7.37
CA ALA A 274 -18.45 -9.87 6.87
C ALA A 274 -19.43 -9.11 5.96
N ALA A 275 -19.84 -9.76 4.88
CA ALA A 275 -20.87 -9.24 3.99
C ALA A 275 -22.25 -9.40 4.65
N SER A 276 -23.23 -8.54 4.25
CA SER A 276 -24.60 -8.75 4.66
C SER A 276 -25.14 -10.08 4.12
N GLU A 277 -26.08 -10.70 4.83
CA GLU A 277 -26.67 -12.01 4.46
C GLU A 277 -27.25 -12.01 3.04
N SER A 278 -28.00 -10.97 2.66
CA SER A 278 -28.56 -10.81 1.30
C SER A 278 -27.46 -10.70 0.22
N LEU A 279 -26.31 -10.12 0.56
CA LEU A 279 -25.16 -10.03 -0.32
C LEU A 279 -24.53 -11.40 -0.54
N THR A 280 -24.40 -12.18 0.51
CA THR A 280 -23.83 -13.54 0.48
C THR A 280 -24.66 -14.48 -0.40
N GLU A 281 -25.98 -14.47 -0.27
CA GLU A 281 -26.87 -15.27 -1.11
C GLU A 281 -26.78 -14.93 -2.60
N HIS A 282 -26.69 -13.62 -2.92
CA HIS A 282 -26.52 -13.20 -4.31
C HIS A 282 -25.17 -13.68 -4.87
N GLN A 283 -24.08 -13.51 -4.11
CA GLN A 283 -22.75 -13.97 -4.48
C GLN A 283 -22.69 -15.48 -4.74
N GLN A 284 -23.33 -16.29 -3.90
CA GLN A 284 -23.41 -17.73 -4.08
C GLN A 284 -24.13 -18.11 -5.38
N ARG A 285 -25.23 -17.43 -5.72
CA ARG A 285 -25.95 -17.65 -6.99
C ARG A 285 -25.11 -17.30 -8.21
N VAL A 286 -24.43 -16.15 -8.16
CA VAL A 286 -23.53 -15.73 -9.25
C VAL A 286 -22.38 -16.71 -9.40
N GLN A 287 -21.76 -17.13 -8.30
CA GLN A 287 -20.65 -18.09 -8.33
C GLN A 287 -21.05 -19.42 -8.91
N ALA A 288 -22.19 -19.97 -8.50
CA ALA A 288 -22.71 -21.24 -9.04
C ALA A 288 -22.96 -21.19 -10.57
N LEU A 289 -23.41 -20.04 -11.08
CA LEU A 289 -23.58 -19.84 -12.53
C LEU A 289 -22.22 -19.67 -13.23
N PHE A 290 -21.30 -18.95 -12.62
CA PHE A 290 -19.95 -18.77 -13.11
C PHE A 290 -19.25 -20.13 -13.28
N ASP A 291 -19.23 -20.94 -12.23
CA ASP A 291 -18.59 -22.26 -12.23
C ASP A 291 -19.15 -23.17 -13.34
N ARG A 292 -20.48 -23.12 -13.56
CA ARG A 292 -21.11 -23.88 -14.67
C ARG A 292 -20.69 -23.39 -16.05
N LEU A 293 -20.44 -22.10 -16.22
CA LEU A 293 -20.03 -21.52 -17.53
C LEU A 293 -18.57 -21.79 -17.86
N ILE A 294 -17.69 -21.77 -16.84
CA ILE A 294 -16.26 -21.97 -17.04
C ILE A 294 -15.83 -23.43 -16.98
N ASP A 295 -16.75 -24.35 -16.63
CA ASP A 295 -16.43 -25.78 -16.60
C ASP A 295 -15.90 -26.26 -17.95
N GLY A 296 -14.67 -26.84 -17.93
CA GLY A 296 -13.95 -27.27 -19.12
C GLY A 296 -13.41 -26.15 -20.02
N VAL A 297 -13.38 -24.90 -19.54
CA VAL A 297 -12.78 -23.78 -20.27
C VAL A 297 -11.32 -23.62 -19.85
N PRO A 298 -10.32 -23.67 -20.80
CA PRO A 298 -8.92 -23.48 -20.47
C PRO A 298 -8.65 -22.10 -19.84
N ILE A 299 -7.70 -22.06 -18.90
CA ILE A 299 -7.25 -20.82 -18.24
C ILE A 299 -6.56 -19.93 -19.26
N ASP A 300 -5.67 -20.49 -20.09
CA ASP A 300 -4.98 -19.75 -21.16
C ASP A 300 -5.97 -19.39 -22.29
N PRO A 301 -6.12 -18.09 -22.61
CA PRO A 301 -6.98 -17.67 -23.72
C PRO A 301 -6.59 -18.27 -25.08
N ILE A 302 -5.31 -18.59 -25.29
CA ILE A 302 -4.80 -19.13 -26.56
C ILE A 302 -5.31 -20.56 -26.79
N GLU A 303 -5.57 -21.32 -25.72
CA GLU A 303 -6.05 -22.70 -25.79
C GLU A 303 -7.57 -22.81 -25.96
N ARG A 304 -8.30 -21.68 -25.89
CA ARG A 304 -9.77 -21.67 -25.94
C ARG A 304 -10.29 -21.77 -27.38
N SER A 305 -11.23 -22.67 -27.57
CA SER A 305 -12.08 -22.61 -28.77
C SER A 305 -12.99 -21.37 -28.78
N PRO A 306 -13.53 -20.94 -29.92
CA PRO A 306 -14.47 -19.81 -29.97
C PRO A 306 -15.66 -19.95 -29.01
N GLN A 307 -16.20 -21.16 -28.87
CA GLN A 307 -17.28 -21.44 -27.89
C GLN A 307 -16.83 -21.32 -26.44
N GLN A 308 -15.65 -21.80 -26.12
CA GLN A 308 -15.09 -21.68 -24.78
C GLN A 308 -14.77 -20.21 -24.44
N GLN A 309 -14.27 -19.45 -25.42
CA GLN A 309 -14.06 -18.02 -25.26
C GLN A 309 -15.38 -17.28 -25.03
N ALA A 310 -16.46 -17.63 -25.74
CA ALA A 310 -17.78 -17.04 -25.53
C ALA A 310 -18.33 -17.37 -24.13
N LYS A 311 -18.19 -18.63 -23.66
CA LYS A 311 -18.57 -19.02 -22.29
C LYS A 311 -17.79 -18.24 -21.25
N TRP A 312 -16.48 -18.10 -21.43
CA TRP A 312 -15.62 -17.32 -20.54
C TRP A 312 -16.04 -15.86 -20.46
N LEU A 313 -16.35 -15.24 -21.62
CA LEU A 313 -16.83 -13.86 -21.66
C LEU A 313 -18.16 -13.70 -20.93
N LEU A 314 -19.13 -14.60 -21.18
CA LEU A 314 -20.43 -14.57 -20.50
C LEU A 314 -20.28 -14.72 -18.97
N ALA A 315 -19.43 -15.66 -18.53
CA ALA A 315 -19.15 -15.84 -17.11
C ALA A 315 -18.59 -14.57 -16.46
N ASN A 316 -17.60 -13.94 -17.13
CA ASN A 316 -16.96 -12.73 -16.63
C ASN A 316 -17.81 -11.46 -16.78
N MET A 317 -18.86 -11.47 -17.57
CA MET A 317 -19.86 -10.38 -17.66
C MET A 317 -20.94 -10.47 -16.56
N MET A 318 -21.05 -11.62 -15.89
CA MET A 318 -22.03 -11.73 -14.81
C MET A 318 -21.68 -10.77 -13.68
N ASP A 319 -22.69 -10.15 -13.12
CA ASP A 319 -22.59 -9.16 -12.03
C ASP A 319 -21.65 -7.95 -12.35
N TRP A 320 -21.38 -7.70 -13.64
CA TRP A 320 -20.46 -6.68 -14.11
C TRP A 320 -20.77 -5.28 -13.54
N TYR A 321 -22.04 -4.85 -13.58
CA TYR A 321 -22.45 -3.54 -13.04
C TYR A 321 -22.12 -3.39 -11.56
N ARG A 322 -22.20 -4.47 -10.80
CA ARG A 322 -21.91 -4.42 -9.37
C ARG A 322 -20.41 -4.36 -9.12
N ARG A 323 -19.62 -5.09 -9.90
CA ARG A 323 -18.17 -5.05 -9.82
C ARG A 323 -17.61 -3.66 -10.16
N GLU A 324 -18.10 -3.04 -11.23
CA GLU A 324 -17.74 -1.66 -11.56
C GLU A 324 -18.15 -0.67 -10.46
N LYS A 325 -19.37 -0.79 -9.94
CA LYS A 325 -19.81 0.05 -8.82
C LYS A 325 -18.97 -0.14 -7.57
N LYS A 326 -18.49 -1.36 -7.29
CA LYS A 326 -17.61 -1.60 -6.14
C LYS A 326 -16.33 -0.78 -6.21
N ALA A 327 -15.64 -0.76 -7.33
CA ALA A 327 -14.41 0.04 -7.48
C ALA A 327 -14.67 1.52 -7.23
N MET A 328 -15.79 2.06 -7.75
CA MET A 328 -16.21 3.43 -7.50
C MET A 328 -16.57 3.69 -6.03
N TRP A 329 -17.26 2.76 -5.37
CA TRP A 329 -17.62 2.89 -3.96
C TRP A 329 -16.39 2.85 -3.06
N TRP A 330 -15.43 1.97 -3.31
CA TRP A 330 -14.19 1.92 -2.54
C TRP A 330 -13.35 3.19 -2.72
N GLU A 331 -13.31 3.76 -3.93
CA GLU A 331 -12.64 5.04 -4.16
C GLU A 331 -13.39 6.20 -3.47
N TYR A 332 -14.73 6.21 -3.52
CA TYR A 332 -15.54 7.17 -2.79
C TYR A 332 -15.29 7.10 -1.28
N PHE A 333 -15.29 5.90 -0.69
CA PHE A 333 -15.02 5.74 0.75
C PHE A 333 -13.59 6.18 1.09
N ARG A 334 -12.60 5.81 0.26
CA ARG A 334 -11.22 6.26 0.45
C ARG A 334 -11.11 7.77 0.46
N LEU A 335 -11.70 8.45 -0.51
CA LEU A 335 -11.68 9.92 -0.61
C LEU A 335 -12.46 10.59 0.55
N ARG A 336 -13.60 10.03 0.92
CA ARG A 336 -14.41 10.55 2.04
C ARG A 336 -13.64 10.49 3.37
N ASP A 337 -12.87 9.44 3.58
CA ASP A 337 -12.16 9.20 4.82
C ASP A 337 -10.77 9.87 4.86
N LEU A 338 -10.35 10.51 3.74
CA LEU A 338 -9.17 11.36 3.73
C LEU A 338 -9.43 12.67 4.47
N PRO A 339 -8.46 13.14 5.26
CA PRO A 339 -8.51 14.49 5.81
C PRO A 339 -8.61 15.53 4.69
N GLY A 340 -9.34 16.65 4.94
CA GLY A 340 -9.56 17.69 3.92
C GLY A 340 -8.28 18.36 3.38
N ASP A 341 -7.14 18.15 4.01
CA ASP A 341 -5.81 18.59 3.57
C ASP A 341 -5.05 17.54 2.73
N GLU A 342 -5.64 16.36 2.54
CA GLU A 342 -5.13 15.28 1.67
C GLU A 342 -6.00 15.07 0.41
N LEU A 343 -7.14 15.80 0.31
CA LEU A 343 -7.98 15.93 -0.87
C LEU A 343 -7.44 17.01 -1.80
#